data_eaa493daf684e0b8c990fdc247c75931
#
_entry.id   eaa493daf684e0b8c990fdc247c75931
#
_cell.length_a   1.000
_cell.length_b   1.000
_cell.length_c   1.000
_cell.angle_alpha   90.00
_cell.angle_beta   90.00
_cell.angle_gamma   90.00
#
_symmetry.space_group_name_H-M   'P 1'
#
loop_
_entity.id
_entity.type
_entity.pdbx_description
1 polymer ?
#
loop_
_entity_poly.entity_id
_entity_poly.type
_entity_poly.pdbx_seq_one_letter_code
_entity_poly.pdbx_strand_id
1 'polypeptide(L)'
;MKLTARQSQVLDXIRRYVDETGYPPTRAEIAAELGXRSANAAEEXXRALARKGAXEMVPGASRGXRLPEAEEXLGLPVIGQVAAGSPILAQEHIEDHCTLQPGFFSPSADYLLRVRGMSMKDIGILDGDXLAVHXTQDVXNGQXVVARVGEXVTVXRFRREGNXVWLIAENXEFAPIEVDLXEQELFIEGLGVGVIRRSDLH
;
A
#
# COMPACT_ATOMS: atom_id res chain seq x y z
N MET A 1 -11.56 23.75 2.95
CA MET A 1 -12.92 24.07 3.39
C MET A 1 -13.43 22.99 4.33
N LYS A 2 -14.09 23.41 5.40
CA LYS A 2 -14.42 22.48 6.48
C LYS A 2 -15.73 21.74 6.21
N LEU A 3 -15.74 20.44 6.48
CA LEU A 3 -16.92 19.61 6.28
C LEU A 3 -17.71 19.56 7.58
N THR A 4 -19.05 19.48 7.44
CA THR A 4 -19.87 19.18 8.59
C THR A 4 -19.69 17.71 8.99
N ALA A 5 -20.18 17.36 10.19
CA ALA A 5 -20.07 15.98 10.66
C ALA A 5 -20.79 15.03 9.70
N ARG A 6 -21.97 15.43 9.20
CA ARG A 6 -22.70 14.57 8.26
C ARG A 6 -21.96 14.43 6.95
N GLN A 7 -21.38 15.53 6.45
CA GLN A 7 -20.60 15.49 5.22
C GLN A 7 -19.39 14.57 5.37
N SER A 8 -18.71 14.62 6.51
CA SER A 8 -17.60 13.73 6.76
C SER A 8 -18.04 12.28 6.78
N GLN A 9 -19.19 11.97 7.37
CA GLN A 9 -19.71 10.62 7.38
C GLN A 9 -19.97 10.11 5.97
N VAL A 10 -20.56 10.97 5.13
CA VAL A 10 -20.82 10.58 3.73
C VAL A 10 -19.52 10.34 3.00
N LEU A 11 -18.55 11.21 3.16
CA LEU A 11 -17.26 11.07 2.49
C LEU A 11 -16.57 9.79 2.93
N ASP A 12 -16.59 9.48 4.19
CA ASP A 12 -16.00 8.25 4.70
C ASP A 12 -16.67 7.00 4.12
N UNK A 13 -17.76 7.17 3.84
CA UNK A 13 -18.46 6.16 3.31
C UNK A 13 -18.11 5.84 1.97
N ILE A 14 -18.04 6.87 1.35
CA ILE A 14 -17.64 6.71 -0.03
C ILE A 14 -16.24 6.12 -0.11
N ARG A 15 -15.34 6.63 0.67
CA ARG A 15 -13.96 6.10 0.69
C ARG A 15 -13.93 4.62 1.03
N ARG A 16 -14.69 4.23 2.04
CA ARG A 16 -14.72 2.82 2.44
C ARG A 16 -15.26 1.94 1.33
N TYR A 17 -16.33 2.40 0.67
CA TYR A 17 -16.92 1.64 -0.43
C TYR A 17 -15.92 1.48 -1.58
N VAL A 18 -15.23 2.56 -1.93
CA VAL A 18 -14.23 2.50 -3.01
C VAL A 18 -13.09 1.55 -2.62
N ASP A 19 -12.65 1.61 -1.36
CA ASP A 19 -11.58 0.73 -0.90
C ASP A 19 -11.99 -0.73 -0.95
N GLU A 20 -13.25 -1.03 -0.64
CA GLU A 20 -13.72 -2.41 -0.59
C GLU A 20 -14.08 -2.98 -1.95
N THR A 21 -14.62 -2.15 -2.84
CA THR A 21 -15.15 -2.65 -4.12
C THR A 21 -14.31 -2.25 -5.32
N GLY A 22 -13.52 -1.19 -5.24
CA GLY A 22 -12.76 -0.69 -6.35
C GLY A 22 -13.51 0.29 -7.26
N TYR A 23 -14.78 0.59 -6.94
CA TYR A 23 -15.55 1.55 -7.72
C TYR A 23 -16.44 2.37 -6.78
N PRO A 24 -16.89 3.55 -7.23
CA PRO A 24 -17.70 4.39 -6.36
C PRO A 24 -19.11 3.86 -6.19
N PRO A 25 -19.77 4.19 -5.07
CA PRO A 25 -21.13 3.74 -4.85
C PRO A 25 -22.13 4.54 -5.67
N THR A 26 -23.32 3.96 -5.88
CA THR A 26 -24.45 4.70 -6.39
C THR A 26 -25.08 5.52 -5.26
N ARG A 27 -25.94 6.46 -5.65
CA ARG A 27 -26.69 7.24 -4.66
C ARG A 27 -27.52 6.36 -3.73
N ALA A 28 -28.15 5.33 -4.31
CA ALA A 28 -28.94 4.40 -3.52
C ALA A 28 -28.10 3.62 -2.52
N GLU A 29 -26.90 3.22 -2.95
CA GLU A 29 -25.99 2.51 -2.06
C GLU A 29 -25.51 3.40 -0.91
N ILE A 30 -25.24 4.66 -1.20
CA ILE A 30 -24.87 5.61 -0.14
C ILE A 30 -26.03 5.77 0.84
N ALA A 31 -27.23 5.93 0.33
CA ALA A 31 -28.41 6.09 1.18
C ALA A 31 -28.61 4.87 2.08
N ALA A 32 -28.45 3.67 1.52
CA ALA A 32 -28.59 2.44 2.30
C ALA A 32 -27.51 2.34 3.37
N GLU A 33 -26.30 2.65 3.02
CA GLU A 33 -25.17 2.56 3.94
C GLU A 33 -25.33 3.49 5.13
N LEU A 34 -25.85 4.69 4.90
CA LEU A 34 -25.86 5.74 5.90
C LEU A 34 -27.26 6.02 6.47
N GLY A 35 -28.25 5.20 6.09
CA GLY A 35 -29.59 5.39 6.58
C GLY A 35 -30.28 6.66 6.09
N UNK A 36 -29.85 7.14 5.03
CA UNK A 36 -30.40 8.19 4.46
C UNK A 36 -31.70 7.77 4.01
N ARG A 37 -32.64 8.73 4.03
CA ARG A 37 -34.00 8.43 3.68
C ARG A 37 -34.19 7.98 2.26
N SER A 38 -33.42 8.54 1.35
CA SER A 38 -33.65 8.29 -0.06
C SER A 38 -32.38 8.60 -0.84
N ALA A 39 -32.39 8.22 -2.12
CA ALA A 39 -31.30 8.56 -3.02
C ALA A 39 -31.18 10.07 -3.19
N ASN A 40 -32.29 10.81 -3.10
CA ASN A 40 -32.23 12.27 -3.19
C ASN A 40 -31.47 12.86 -2.01
N ALA A 41 -31.66 12.31 -0.82
CA ALA A 41 -30.93 12.79 0.35
C ALA A 41 -29.45 12.52 0.17
N ALA A 42 -29.09 11.36 -0.38
CA ALA A 42 -27.70 11.06 -0.67
C ALA A 42 -27.13 12.02 -1.74
N GLU A 43 -27.94 12.36 -2.73
CA GLU A 43 -27.49 13.27 -3.78
C GLU A 43 -27.16 14.64 -3.21
N GLU A 44 -27.97 15.14 -2.30
CA GLU A 44 -27.64 16.41 -1.66
C GLU A 44 -26.30 16.38 -0.96
N UNK A 45 -25.99 15.25 -0.50
CA UNK A 45 -24.80 15.09 0.15
C UNK A 45 -23.67 14.99 -0.76
N UNK A 46 -23.75 14.53 -1.69
CA UNK A 46 -22.90 14.43 -2.67
C UNK A 46 -22.63 15.67 -3.28
N ARG A 47 -23.70 16.54 -3.55
CA ARG A 47 -23.56 17.88 -4.14
C ARG A 47 -22.83 18.85 -3.23
N ALA A 48 -23.14 18.78 -1.95
CA ALA A 48 -22.45 19.64 -0.99
C ALA A 48 -20.94 19.31 -0.95
N LEU A 49 -20.62 18.05 -0.98
CA LEU A 49 -19.20 17.64 -1.02
C LEU A 49 -18.52 18.13 -2.28
N ALA A 50 -19.23 18.08 -3.41
CA ALA A 50 -18.68 18.57 -4.68
C ALA A 50 -18.42 20.07 -4.62
N ARG A 51 -19.35 20.81 -4.04
CA ARG A 51 -19.18 22.27 -3.91
C ARG A 51 -17.95 22.59 -3.05
N LYS A 52 -17.65 21.74 -2.08
CA LYS A 52 -16.50 21.97 -1.19
C LYS A 52 -15.21 21.33 -1.69
N GLY A 53 -15.26 20.72 -2.88
CA GLY A 53 -14.07 20.14 -3.50
C GLY A 53 -13.65 18.79 -2.97
N ALA A 54 -14.48 18.17 -2.11
CA ALA A 54 -14.19 16.85 -1.58
C ALA A 54 -14.67 15.71 -2.45
N UNK A 55 -15.53 15.87 -3.42
CA UNK A 55 -15.97 14.94 -4.30
C UNK A 55 -16.10 15.57 -5.59
N GLU A 56 -16.14 14.82 -6.51
CA GLU A 56 -16.55 15.26 -7.85
C GLU A 56 -17.73 14.44 -8.29
N MET A 57 -18.63 15.05 -9.02
CA MET A 57 -19.77 14.33 -9.56
C MET A 57 -19.72 14.33 -11.08
N VAL A 58 -19.82 13.16 -11.68
CA VAL A 58 -19.85 13.02 -13.14
C VAL A 58 -21.31 13.02 -13.58
N PRO A 59 -21.76 14.00 -14.35
CA PRO A 59 -23.17 14.09 -14.73
C PRO A 59 -23.58 12.85 -15.54
N GLY A 60 -24.76 12.35 -15.24
CA GLY A 60 -25.34 11.25 -15.97
C GLY A 60 -24.80 9.88 -15.65
N ALA A 61 -23.83 9.78 -14.76
CA ALA A 61 -23.26 8.49 -14.39
C ALA A 61 -23.91 7.99 -13.10
N SER A 62 -24.31 6.72 -13.08
CA SER A 62 -24.91 6.14 -11.89
C SER A 62 -23.89 5.98 -10.76
N ARG A 63 -22.62 5.79 -11.12
CA ARG A 63 -21.55 5.68 -10.13
C ARG A 63 -20.60 6.85 -10.33
N GLY A 64 -21.14 8.03 -10.20
CA GLY A 64 -20.42 9.25 -10.51
C GLY A 64 -19.67 9.91 -9.37
N UNK A 65 -19.60 9.52 -8.21
CA UNK A 65 -18.98 10.07 -7.24
C UNK A 65 -17.64 9.67 -7.34
N ARG A 66 -16.84 10.57 -7.49
CA ARG A 66 -15.40 10.41 -7.63
C ARG A 66 -14.68 11.17 -6.55
N LEU A 67 -13.67 10.54 -5.97
CA LEU A 67 -12.86 11.19 -4.95
C LEU A 67 -11.67 11.84 -5.62
N PRO A 68 -11.48 13.15 -5.46
CA PRO A 68 -10.31 13.80 -6.05
C PRO A 68 -8.99 13.20 -5.55
N GLU A 69 -8.96 12.77 -4.29
CA GLU A 69 -7.77 12.17 -3.73
C GLU A 69 -7.39 10.89 -4.45
N ALA A 70 -8.38 10.09 -4.87
CA ALA A 70 -8.10 8.89 -5.62
C ALA A 70 -7.53 9.20 -6.99
N GLU A 71 -7.98 10.31 -7.59
CA GLU A 71 -7.46 10.72 -8.88
C GLU A 71 -6.08 11.36 -8.74
N GLU A 72 -5.88 12.05 -7.65
CA GLU A 72 -4.59 12.67 -7.39
C GLU A 72 -3.57 11.68 -6.88
N UNK A 73 -3.91 10.51 -6.42
CA UNK A 73 -3.17 9.69 -6.01
C UNK A 73 -2.27 9.41 -6.97
N LEU A 74 -1.24 9.67 -6.72
CA LEU A 74 -0.11 9.44 -7.56
C LEU A 74 0.19 7.97 -7.76
N GLY A 75 -0.60 7.10 -7.14
CA GLY A 75 -0.36 5.66 -7.18
C GLY A 75 0.53 5.22 -6.03
N LEU A 76 1.05 4.01 -6.13
CA LEU A 76 1.91 3.47 -5.09
C LEU A 76 3.25 4.17 -5.08
N PRO A 77 3.71 4.65 -3.92
CA PRO A 77 5.04 5.26 -3.88
C PRO A 77 6.13 4.22 -4.10
N VAL A 78 7.15 4.59 -4.85
CA VAL A 78 8.31 3.75 -5.08
C VAL A 78 9.42 4.23 -4.17
N ILE A 79 9.83 3.34 -3.25
CA ILE A 79 10.86 3.63 -2.27
C ILE A 79 12.20 3.19 -2.83
N GLY A 80 13.15 4.11 -2.86
CA GLY A 80 14.48 3.81 -3.35
C GLY A 80 15.44 3.50 -2.21
N GLN A 81 16.37 4.39 -1.97
CA GLN A 81 17.33 4.22 -0.89
C GLN A 81 16.75 4.68 0.44
N VAL A 82 16.86 3.84 1.47
CA VAL A 82 16.29 4.14 2.78
C VAL A 82 17.40 4.59 3.70
N ALA A 83 17.24 5.79 4.26
CA ALA A 83 18.22 6.32 5.19
C ALA A 83 18.08 5.67 6.56
N ALA A 84 19.22 5.49 7.22
CA ALA A 84 19.24 4.93 8.57
C ALA A 84 18.42 5.80 9.51
N GLY A 85 17.60 5.17 10.32
CA GLY A 85 16.82 5.88 11.33
C GLY A 85 15.58 6.57 10.84
N SER A 86 15.32 6.57 9.53
CA SER A 86 14.14 7.22 8.97
C SER A 86 13.06 6.19 8.66
N PRO A 87 11.77 6.54 8.85
CA PRO A 87 10.70 5.63 8.45
C PRO A 87 10.77 5.33 6.97
N ILE A 88 10.38 4.11 6.59
CA ILE A 88 10.53 3.70 5.20
C ILE A 88 9.71 4.56 4.26
N LEU A 89 8.54 5.04 4.69
CA LEU A 89 7.68 5.88 3.86
C LEU A 89 7.99 7.37 3.99
N ALA A 90 9.13 7.74 4.59
CA ALA A 90 9.53 9.14 4.64
C ALA A 90 9.60 9.72 3.22
N GLN A 91 9.21 10.97 3.08
CA GLN A 91 9.14 11.62 1.79
C GLN A 91 10.48 11.57 1.04
N GLU A 92 11.57 11.68 1.79
CA GLU A 92 12.92 11.66 1.19
C GLU A 92 13.26 10.35 0.53
N HIS A 93 12.55 9.26 0.87
CA HIS A 93 12.81 7.94 0.26
C HIS A 93 11.99 7.69 -0.99
N ILE A 94 11.00 8.53 -1.27
CA ILE A 94 10.11 8.31 -2.40
C ILE A 94 10.75 8.87 -3.66
N GLU A 95 11.11 7.98 -4.59
CA GLU A 95 11.75 8.40 -5.82
C GLU A 95 10.78 8.52 -6.99
N ASP A 96 9.58 7.94 -6.88
CA ASP A 96 8.64 7.90 -7.99
C ASP A 96 7.31 7.40 -7.45
N HIS A 97 6.30 7.41 -8.30
CA HIS A 97 4.99 6.79 -8.01
C HIS A 97 4.60 5.93 -9.20
N CYS A 98 4.00 4.79 -8.92
CA CYS A 98 3.55 3.86 -9.94
C CYS A 98 2.03 3.85 -9.97
N THR A 99 1.45 4.11 -11.13
CA THR A 99 0.00 4.15 -11.29
C THR A 99 -0.55 2.73 -11.29
N LEU A 100 -0.76 2.21 -10.10
CA LEU A 100 -1.24 0.86 -9.90
C LEU A 100 -2.05 0.85 -8.62
N GLN A 101 -3.21 0.22 -8.67
CA GLN A 101 -4.07 0.21 -7.51
C GLN A 101 -3.54 -0.74 -6.45
N PRO A 102 -3.59 -0.33 -5.17
CA PRO A 102 -3.11 -1.20 -4.09
C PRO A 102 -3.76 -2.57 -4.10
N GLY A 103 -5.05 -2.66 -4.44
CA GLY A 103 -5.80 -3.90 -4.45
C GLY A 103 -5.48 -4.83 -5.61
N PHE A 104 -4.60 -4.41 -6.53
CA PHE A 104 -4.10 -5.34 -7.54
C PHE A 104 -3.39 -6.52 -6.89
N PHE A 105 -2.81 -6.30 -5.72
CA PHE A 105 -2.13 -7.34 -4.95
C PHE A 105 -3.01 -7.80 -3.79
N SER A 106 -2.77 -9.02 -3.32
CA SER A 106 -3.52 -9.57 -2.19
C SER A 106 -2.55 -10.23 -1.21
N PRO A 107 -2.44 -9.70 0.01
CA PRO A 107 -3.06 -8.48 0.52
C PRO A 107 -2.58 -7.23 -0.22
N SER A 108 -3.31 -6.13 -0.07
CA SER A 108 -3.03 -4.93 -0.85
C SER A 108 -1.66 -4.35 -0.55
N ALA A 109 -1.06 -3.75 -1.57
CA ALA A 109 0.26 -3.14 -1.41
C ALA A 109 0.14 -1.73 -0.88
N ASP A 110 1.09 -1.34 -0.04
CA ASP A 110 1.18 0.01 0.48
C ASP A 110 2.29 0.81 -0.17
N TYR A 111 3.31 0.13 -0.68
CA TYR A 111 4.40 0.78 -1.40
C TYR A 111 5.13 -0.25 -2.25
N LEU A 112 5.98 0.26 -3.13
CA LEU A 112 6.91 -0.55 -3.91
C LEU A 112 8.31 -0.24 -3.45
N LEU A 113 9.12 -1.27 -3.22
CA LEU A 113 10.51 -1.10 -2.78
C LEU A 113 11.44 -1.53 -3.90
N ARG A 114 12.36 -0.65 -4.27
CA ARG A 114 13.34 -1.01 -5.28
C ARG A 114 14.34 -1.99 -4.70
N VAL A 115 14.46 -3.14 -5.36
CA VAL A 115 15.35 -4.21 -4.91
C VAL A 115 16.77 -3.91 -5.38
N ARG A 116 17.72 -4.11 -4.50
CA ARG A 116 19.13 -3.93 -4.83
C ARG A 116 19.85 -5.24 -4.64
N GLY A 117 20.64 -5.61 -5.66
CA GLY A 117 21.40 -6.83 -5.62
C GLY A 117 20.60 -8.04 -6.05
N MET A 118 21.22 -9.20 -5.94
CA MET A 118 20.69 -10.43 -6.50
C MET A 118 20.42 -11.50 -5.46
N SER A 119 20.25 -11.11 -4.18
CA SER A 119 20.12 -12.10 -3.11
C SER A 119 18.84 -12.92 -3.23
N MET A 120 17.87 -12.49 -4.02
CA MET A 120 16.61 -13.21 -4.19
C MET A 120 16.39 -13.70 -5.61
N LYS A 121 17.45 -13.85 -6.38
CA LYS A 121 17.33 -14.15 -7.81
C LYS A 121 16.68 -15.50 -8.09
N ASP A 122 16.84 -16.47 -7.19
CA ASP A 122 16.35 -17.83 -7.48
C ASP A 122 14.85 -17.94 -7.43
N ILE A 123 14.15 -16.93 -6.90
CA ILE A 123 12.70 -16.86 -7.00
C ILE A 123 12.25 -15.73 -7.92
N GLY A 124 13.15 -15.25 -8.76
CA GLY A 124 12.80 -14.32 -9.82
C GLY A 124 12.76 -12.86 -9.41
N ILE A 125 13.31 -12.51 -8.25
CA ILE A 125 13.40 -11.12 -7.84
C ILE A 125 14.81 -10.64 -8.13
N LEU A 126 14.92 -9.68 -9.04
CA LEU A 126 16.22 -9.27 -9.58
C LEU A 126 16.53 -7.82 -9.19
N ASP A 127 17.80 -7.49 -9.27
CA ASP A 127 18.23 -6.11 -9.04
C ASP A 127 17.43 -5.15 -9.90
N GLY A 128 16.91 -4.11 -9.28
CA GLY A 128 16.13 -3.10 -9.98
C GLY A 128 14.62 -3.36 -9.99
N ASP A 129 14.21 -4.55 -9.60
CA ASP A 129 12.76 -4.81 -9.52
C ASP A 129 12.08 -3.97 -8.44
N UNK A 130 10.89 -3.77 -8.44
CA UNK A 130 10.13 -3.16 -7.50
C UNK A 130 9.38 -4.21 -6.84
N LEU A 131 9.54 -4.43 -5.59
CA LEU A 131 8.80 -5.38 -4.74
C LEU A 131 7.59 -4.69 -4.17
N ALA A 132 6.41 -5.26 -4.40
CA ALA A 132 5.18 -4.71 -3.81
C ALA A 132 5.10 -5.19 -2.36
N VAL A 133 4.82 -4.26 -1.42
CA VAL A 133 4.93 -4.53 0.00
C VAL A 133 3.66 -4.08 0.71
N HIS A 134 3.15 -4.99 1.56
CA HIS A 134 2.00 -4.73 2.42
C HIS A 134 2.51 -4.47 3.83
N UNK A 135 2.36 -3.52 4.38
CA UNK A 135 2.82 -3.15 5.56
C UNK A 135 2.26 -3.93 6.56
N THR A 136 2.92 -4.58 7.26
CA THR A 136 2.53 -5.39 8.42
C THR A 136 3.78 -5.82 9.16
N GLN A 137 3.64 -6.02 10.45
CA GLN A 137 4.70 -6.66 11.23
C GLN A 137 4.38 -8.11 11.50
N ASP A 138 3.22 -8.57 11.09
CA ASP A 138 2.73 -9.91 11.38
C ASP A 138 3.03 -10.81 10.20
N VAL A 139 4.11 -11.57 10.36
CA VAL A 139 4.60 -12.41 9.26
C VAL A 139 4.88 -13.83 9.75
N UNK A 140 4.87 -14.71 8.84
CA UNK A 140 5.02 -16.07 9.14
C UNK A 140 6.28 -16.62 8.50
N ASN A 141 6.60 -17.80 9.02
CA ASN A 141 7.77 -18.45 8.45
C ASN A 141 7.54 -18.78 6.98
N GLY A 142 8.55 -18.56 6.18
CA GLY A 142 8.51 -18.84 4.76
C GLY A 142 8.10 -17.69 3.90
N GLN A 143 7.69 -16.60 4.48
CA GLN A 143 7.24 -15.45 3.70
C GLN A 143 8.38 -14.50 3.36
N UNK A 144 8.46 -13.79 2.30
CA UNK A 144 9.30 -12.92 1.87
C UNK A 144 8.99 -11.75 2.53
N VAL A 145 9.77 -11.10 3.21
CA VAL A 145 9.54 -9.90 4.02
C VAL A 145 10.58 -8.84 3.70
N VAL A 146 10.22 -7.60 4.03
CA VAL A 146 11.16 -6.49 4.08
C VAL A 146 11.50 -6.30 5.55
N ALA A 147 12.78 -6.40 5.88
CA ALA A 147 13.23 -6.37 7.26
C ALA A 147 14.30 -5.31 7.44
N ARG A 148 14.24 -4.63 8.57
CA ARG A 148 15.30 -3.69 8.96
C ARG A 148 16.08 -4.32 10.10
N VAL A 149 17.37 -4.50 9.87
CA VAL A 149 18.30 -5.02 10.88
C VAL A 149 19.35 -3.95 11.07
N GLY A 150 19.35 -3.36 12.28
CA GLY A 150 20.19 -2.19 12.47
C GLY A 150 19.79 -1.12 11.49
N GLU A 151 20.72 -0.76 10.61
CA GLU A 151 20.47 0.28 9.59
C GLU A 151 20.18 -0.26 8.20
N UNK A 152 20.08 -1.55 7.91
CA UNK A 152 19.95 -2.09 6.69
C UNK A 152 18.58 -2.59 6.50
N VAL A 153 18.17 -2.21 5.42
CA VAL A 153 16.89 -2.74 4.97
C VAL A 153 17.15 -3.82 3.91
N THR A 154 16.54 -5.00 4.11
CA THR A 154 16.80 -6.12 3.22
C THR A 154 15.51 -6.89 2.95
N VAL A 155 15.52 -7.63 1.83
CA VAL A 155 14.43 -8.53 1.45
C VAL A 155 14.94 -9.96 1.60
N UNK A 156 14.34 -10.66 2.36
CA UNK A 156 14.76 -11.91 2.71
C UNK A 156 13.56 -12.79 2.86
N ARG A 157 13.81 -14.11 3.08
CA ARG A 157 12.75 -15.01 3.50
C ARG A 157 12.82 -15.20 5.00
N PHE A 158 11.70 -15.04 5.65
CA PHE A 158 11.64 -15.00 7.11
C PHE A 158 11.53 -16.40 7.70
N ARG A 159 12.29 -16.64 8.78
CA ARG A 159 12.12 -17.82 9.60
C ARG A 159 12.47 -17.51 11.04
N ARG A 160 11.59 -17.88 11.95
CA ARG A 160 11.80 -17.61 13.37
C ARG A 160 11.55 -18.86 14.20
N GLU A 161 12.45 -19.09 15.17
CA GLU A 161 12.24 -20.07 16.23
C GLU A 161 12.65 -19.39 17.52
N GLY A 162 11.69 -19.18 18.39
CA GLY A 162 11.94 -18.48 19.66
C GLY A 162 12.50 -17.08 19.40
N ASN A 163 13.70 -16.83 19.94
CA ASN A 163 14.37 -15.54 19.72
C ASN A 163 15.36 -15.53 18.56
N UNK A 164 15.54 -16.46 17.70
CA UNK A 164 16.35 -16.52 16.64
C UNK A 164 15.56 -16.36 15.44
N VAL A 165 15.96 -15.43 14.76
CA VAL A 165 15.41 -15.17 13.44
C VAL A 165 16.48 -15.38 12.38
N TRP A 166 16.10 -16.02 11.26
CA TRP A 166 16.96 -16.16 10.10
C TRP A 166 16.30 -15.42 8.94
N LEU A 167 17.06 -14.55 8.31
CA LEU A 167 16.65 -13.88 7.07
C LEU A 167 17.41 -14.57 5.96
N ILE A 168 16.70 -15.35 5.16
CA ILE A 168 17.29 -16.31 4.26
C ILE A 168 17.19 -15.81 2.83
N ALA A 169 18.34 -15.74 2.14
CA ALA A 169 18.36 -15.35 0.74
C ALA A 169 17.93 -16.52 -0.14
N GLU A 170 17.48 -16.19 -1.33
CA GLU A 170 17.20 -17.17 -2.37
C GLU A 170 18.30 -17.10 -3.43
N ASN A 171 19.51 -17.44 -2.95
CA ASN A 171 20.73 -17.41 -3.75
C ASN A 171 21.86 -18.04 -2.94
N UNK A 172 22.26 -18.81 -3.41
CA UNK A 172 23.16 -19.60 -2.79
C UNK A 172 24.41 -18.99 -2.41
N GLU A 173 24.72 -17.90 -3.04
CA GLU A 173 25.95 -17.16 -2.74
C GLU A 173 25.84 -16.30 -1.49
N PHE A 174 24.66 -16.20 -0.93
CA PHE A 174 24.40 -15.36 0.24
C PHE A 174 24.06 -16.20 1.45
N ALA A 175 24.86 -16.07 2.50
CA ALA A 175 24.56 -16.77 3.76
C ALA A 175 23.35 -16.15 4.45
N PRO A 176 22.60 -16.92 5.21
CA PRO A 176 21.49 -16.34 5.99
C PRO A 176 21.99 -15.31 7.00
N ILE A 177 21.20 -14.29 7.23
CA ILE A 177 21.48 -13.32 8.29
C ILE A 177 20.78 -13.82 9.55
N GLU A 178 21.57 -14.07 10.60
CA GLU A 178 21.01 -14.53 11.86
C GLU A 178 20.85 -13.37 12.80
N VAL A 179 19.67 -13.25 13.42
CA VAL A 179 19.36 -12.18 14.35
C VAL A 179 18.89 -12.82 15.66
N ASP A 180 19.58 -12.51 16.77
CA ASP A 180 19.16 -12.90 18.08
C ASP A 180 18.39 -11.72 18.70
N LEU A 181 17.10 -11.90 18.80
CA LEU A 181 16.24 -10.80 19.24
C LEU A 181 16.55 -10.31 20.66
N UNK A 182 17.12 -11.05 21.15
CA UNK A 182 17.54 -10.71 22.40
C UNK A 182 18.67 -9.86 22.47
N GLU A 183 19.44 -9.76 21.46
CA GLU A 183 20.66 -8.97 21.44
C GLU A 183 20.64 -7.84 20.41
N GLN A 184 19.73 -7.90 19.47
CA GLN A 184 19.74 -7.06 18.29
C GLN A 184 18.31 -6.74 17.89
N GLU A 185 18.06 -5.53 17.47
CA GLU A 185 16.73 -5.14 17.01
C GLU A 185 16.48 -5.61 15.59
N LEU A 186 15.30 -6.11 15.36
CA LEU A 186 14.80 -6.45 14.06
C LEU A 186 13.41 -5.86 13.93
N PHE A 187 13.19 -5.14 12.85
CA PHE A 187 11.87 -4.58 12.58
C PHE A 187 11.38 -5.07 11.23
N ILE A 188 10.17 -5.64 11.21
CA ILE A 188 9.57 -6.07 9.95
C ILE A 188 8.83 -4.88 9.36
N GLU A 189 9.29 -4.45 8.19
CA GLU A 189 8.68 -3.33 7.50
C GLU A 189 7.46 -3.76 6.69
N GLY A 190 7.44 -5.01 6.24
CA GLY A 190 6.28 -5.47 5.50
C GLY A 190 6.47 -6.83 4.88
N LEU A 191 5.40 -7.27 4.25
CA LEU A 191 5.28 -8.54 3.57
C LEU A 191 5.35 -8.31 2.06
N GLY A 192 6.20 -9.02 1.36
CA GLY A 192 6.24 -8.96 -0.09
C GLY A 192 5.04 -9.65 -0.69
N VAL A 193 4.30 -8.95 -1.54
CA VAL A 193 3.06 -9.48 -2.11
C VAL A 193 3.09 -9.54 -3.63
N GLY A 194 4.15 -9.07 -4.26
CA GLY A 194 4.28 -9.15 -5.71
C GLY A 194 5.54 -8.47 -6.20
N VAL A 195 5.81 -8.62 -7.48
CA VAL A 195 7.01 -8.04 -8.10
C VAL A 195 6.60 -7.39 -9.40
N ILE A 196 7.12 -6.21 -9.66
CA ILE A 196 6.91 -5.49 -10.91
C ILE A 196 8.25 -5.23 -11.55
N ARG A 197 8.35 -5.51 -12.84
CA ARG A 197 9.57 -5.25 -13.60
C ARG A 197 9.22 -4.54 -14.89
N ARG A 198 9.94 -3.49 -15.16
CA ARG A 198 9.85 -2.78 -16.43
C ARG A 198 11.22 -2.76 -17.05
N SER A 199 11.30 -3.02 -18.32
CA SER A 199 12.58 -2.93 -19.01
C SER A 199 12.34 -2.45 -20.43
N ASP A 200 13.33 -1.73 -20.93
CA ASP A 200 13.32 -1.29 -22.33
C ASP A 200 13.77 -2.46 -23.17
N LEU A 201 12.89 -2.88 -24.08
CA LEU A 201 13.17 -4.01 -24.95
C LEU A 201 13.51 -3.57 -26.36
N HIS A 202 13.68 -2.26 -26.54
CA HIS A 202 13.97 -1.69 -27.87
C HIS A 202 15.36 -1.11 -27.94
#